data_fbfd4242540c88c77cba2365ca1660bd
#
_entry.id   fbfd4242540c88c77cba2365ca1660bd
#
_cell.length_a   1.000
_cell.length_b   1.000
_cell.length_c   1.000
_cell.angle_alpha   90.00
_cell.angle_beta   90.00
_cell.angle_gamma   90.00
#
_symmetry.space_group_name_H-M   'P 1'
#
loop_
_entity.id
_entity.type
_entity.pdbx_description
1 polymer ?
#
loop_
_entity_poly.entity_id
_entity_poly.type
_entity_poly.pdbx_seq_one_letter_code
_entity_poly.pdbx_strand_id
1 'polypeptide(L)'
;MLVVDCDPQANATAGLGFDPSSSGKNMYDVFMGGVGDFSRVSMRDIIKKTSSGIDLAPAHLDLVGAEPYLYHASFPTGVLKEALIEVQNQYSFIFIDTPPSIGQFVLNGLYAADHVVVTLDSGSFALNGILTLSTIFSDIKDDLGKEIRPDMAIVSRWGEGIVHPCVQPGAEERKGIFSRFRNIFYKPPEPSPEELKASLELKNEQERLSTTLAVIEKLFPSVYTVPFSPAVYEAQKRGMPISHFAPDSPAGIAYKSIADEVMKWT
;
A
#
# COMPACT_ATOMS: atom_id res chain seq x y z
N MET A 1 -2.05 16.47 6.52
CA MET A 1 -2.42 15.12 6.08
C MET A 1 -2.78 14.27 7.30
N LEU A 2 -3.88 13.52 7.22
CA LEU A 2 -4.30 12.55 8.23
C LEU A 2 -4.24 11.13 7.63
N VAL A 3 -3.75 10.18 8.39
CA VAL A 3 -3.89 8.75 8.13
C VAL A 3 -4.88 8.17 9.13
N VAL A 4 -5.89 7.46 8.64
CA VAL A 4 -6.89 6.75 9.44
C VAL A 4 -6.66 5.26 9.25
N ASP A 5 -6.21 4.59 10.29
CA ASP A 5 -5.93 3.17 10.27
C ASP A 5 -7.19 2.39 10.67
N CYS A 6 -7.82 1.71 9.71
CA CYS A 6 -9.01 0.89 9.92
C CYS A 6 -8.70 -0.62 9.90
N ASP A 7 -7.41 -1.00 9.83
CA ASP A 7 -7.02 -2.41 9.90
C ASP A 7 -6.80 -2.83 11.37
N PRO A 8 -7.47 -3.86 11.87
CA PRO A 8 -7.21 -4.41 13.20
C PRO A 8 -5.76 -4.83 13.44
N GLN A 9 -5.00 -5.12 12.38
CA GLN A 9 -3.57 -5.43 12.49
C GLN A 9 -2.72 -4.21 12.82
N ALA A 10 -3.25 -2.99 12.66
CA ALA A 10 -2.63 -1.71 13.01
C ALA A 10 -1.23 -1.50 12.39
N ASN A 11 -1.04 -1.97 11.16
CA ASN A 11 0.25 -1.88 10.47
C ASN A 11 0.61 -0.44 10.11
N ALA A 12 -0.36 0.39 9.72
CA ALA A 12 -0.13 1.81 9.47
C ALA A 12 0.23 2.54 10.78
N THR A 13 -0.44 2.19 11.88
CA THR A 13 -0.16 2.72 13.23
C THR A 13 1.29 2.43 13.64
N ALA A 14 1.72 1.16 13.55
CA ALA A 14 3.08 0.77 13.86
C ALA A 14 4.11 1.40 12.91
N GLY A 15 3.80 1.43 11.61
CA GLY A 15 4.65 2.01 10.57
C GLY A 15 4.86 3.52 10.70
N LEU A 16 3.99 4.21 11.42
CA LEU A 16 4.11 5.63 11.76
C LEU A 16 4.69 5.88 13.18
N GLY A 17 5.21 4.82 13.82
CA GLY A 17 5.96 4.91 15.05
C GLY A 17 5.13 4.89 16.33
N PHE A 18 3.86 4.50 16.27
CA PHE A 18 3.03 4.30 17.45
C PHE A 18 2.96 2.81 17.82
N ASP A 19 2.98 2.53 19.10
CA ASP A 19 2.74 1.19 19.62
C ASP A 19 1.22 0.90 19.57
N PRO A 20 0.78 -0.06 18.74
CA PRO A 20 -0.64 -0.42 18.66
C PRO A 20 -1.22 -0.94 19.96
N SER A 21 -0.39 -1.44 20.88
CA SER A 21 -0.82 -1.93 22.20
C SER A 21 -0.92 -0.82 23.25
N SER A 22 -0.55 0.43 22.89
CA SER A 22 -0.60 1.54 23.83
C SER A 22 -2.03 1.84 24.27
N SER A 23 -2.23 2.07 25.56
CA SER A 23 -3.51 2.48 26.10
C SER A 23 -3.93 3.86 25.58
N GLY A 24 -5.19 4.01 25.22
CA GLY A 24 -5.75 5.27 24.76
C GLY A 24 -6.88 5.04 23.77
N LYS A 25 -7.64 6.09 23.50
CA LYS A 25 -8.70 6.07 22.50
C LYS A 25 -8.12 5.86 21.10
N ASN A 26 -8.82 5.07 20.29
CA ASN A 26 -8.41 4.67 18.96
C ASN A 26 -9.64 4.45 18.05
N MET A 27 -9.47 3.91 16.86
CA MET A 27 -10.57 3.69 15.90
C MET A 27 -11.65 2.73 16.42
N TYR A 28 -11.32 1.82 17.34
CA TYR A 28 -12.34 0.98 18.00
C TYR A 28 -13.39 1.83 18.72
N ASP A 29 -12.95 2.83 19.48
CA ASP A 29 -13.86 3.71 20.22
C ASP A 29 -14.75 4.54 19.30
N VAL A 30 -14.24 4.93 18.12
CA VAL A 30 -15.01 5.66 17.10
C VAL A 30 -16.08 4.74 16.50
N PHE A 31 -15.72 3.53 16.09
CA PHE A 31 -16.66 2.58 15.50
C PHE A 31 -17.70 2.06 16.50
N MET A 32 -17.34 1.92 17.77
CA MET A 32 -18.27 1.52 18.83
C MET A 32 -19.11 2.67 19.36
N GLY A 33 -18.80 3.92 19.00
CA GLY A 33 -19.49 5.09 19.50
C GLY A 33 -20.98 5.10 19.23
N GLY A 34 -21.79 5.03 20.30
CA GLY A 34 -23.26 4.97 20.23
C GLY A 34 -23.82 3.55 20.04
N VAL A 35 -23.00 2.51 20.11
CA VAL A 35 -23.46 1.11 20.16
C VAL A 35 -23.72 0.72 21.61
N GLY A 36 -24.93 0.30 21.96
CA GLY A 36 -25.30 -0.06 23.34
C GLY A 36 -24.97 1.07 24.32
N ASP A 37 -24.18 0.76 25.36
CA ASP A 37 -23.77 1.71 26.40
C ASP A 37 -22.48 2.47 26.06
N PHE A 38 -21.89 2.27 24.86
CA PHE A 38 -20.68 2.98 24.46
C PHE A 38 -20.98 4.45 24.15
N SER A 39 -20.30 5.34 24.85
CA SER A 39 -20.37 6.78 24.55
C SER A 39 -19.74 7.10 23.19
N ARG A 40 -20.29 8.08 22.48
CA ARG A 40 -19.67 8.58 21.25
C ARG A 40 -18.30 9.18 21.55
N VAL A 41 -17.31 8.80 20.75
CA VAL A 41 -15.95 9.34 20.79
C VAL A 41 -15.72 10.15 19.52
N SER A 42 -15.27 11.39 19.69
CA SER A 42 -14.93 12.26 18.56
C SER A 42 -13.66 11.77 17.85
N MET A 43 -13.64 11.85 16.53
CA MET A 43 -12.42 11.62 15.75
C MET A 43 -11.24 12.47 16.25
N ARG A 44 -11.50 13.71 16.70
CA ARG A 44 -10.48 14.61 17.25
C ARG A 44 -9.79 14.07 18.49
N ASP A 45 -10.52 13.32 19.32
CA ASP A 45 -10.02 12.81 20.59
C ASP A 45 -8.98 11.70 20.41
N ILE A 46 -9.00 11.02 19.26
CA ILE A 46 -8.11 9.90 18.99
C ILE A 46 -6.88 10.27 18.14
N ILE A 47 -6.93 11.41 17.43
CA ILE A 47 -5.83 11.82 16.53
C ILE A 47 -4.55 12.08 17.32
N LYS A 48 -3.45 11.50 16.85
CA LYS A 48 -2.09 11.62 17.39
C LYS A 48 -1.18 12.31 16.38
N LYS A 49 -0.24 13.10 16.88
CA LYS A 49 0.84 13.71 16.08
C LYS A 49 2.00 12.72 15.98
N THR A 50 2.42 12.36 14.79
CA THR A 50 3.60 11.52 14.59
C THR A 50 4.88 12.36 14.52
N SER A 51 6.03 11.71 14.71
CA SER A 51 7.34 12.36 14.57
C SER A 51 7.64 12.80 13.13
N SER A 52 6.97 12.19 12.14
CA SER A 52 7.09 12.56 10.73
C SER A 52 6.19 13.72 10.30
N GLY A 53 5.43 14.33 11.23
CA GLY A 53 4.52 15.43 10.95
C GLY A 53 3.19 15.00 10.30
N ILE A 54 2.93 13.71 10.22
CA ILE A 54 1.66 13.14 9.77
C ILE A 54 0.74 12.99 10.99
N ASP A 55 -0.53 13.36 10.86
CA ASP A 55 -1.52 13.07 11.89
C ASP A 55 -2.05 11.64 11.68
N LEU A 56 -2.29 10.92 12.77
CA LEU A 56 -2.72 9.53 12.76
C LEU A 56 -3.95 9.34 13.65
N ALA A 57 -5.02 8.74 13.12
CA ALA A 57 -6.07 8.09 13.89
C ALA A 57 -5.70 6.61 14.02
N PRO A 58 -5.22 6.15 15.18
CA PRO A 58 -4.60 4.84 15.31
C PRO A 58 -5.63 3.71 15.39
N ALA A 59 -5.27 2.53 14.86
CA ALA A 59 -6.00 1.29 15.09
C ALA A 59 -5.52 0.55 16.33
N HIS A 60 -6.30 -0.43 16.74
CA HIS A 60 -5.99 -1.39 17.78
C HIS A 60 -6.60 -2.75 17.44
N LEU A 61 -6.04 -3.83 17.96
CA LEU A 61 -6.54 -5.18 17.72
C LEU A 61 -8.01 -5.36 18.15
N ASP A 62 -8.47 -4.60 19.13
CA ASP A 62 -9.88 -4.61 19.59
C ASP A 62 -10.88 -4.27 18.48
N LEU A 63 -10.44 -3.64 17.38
CA LEU A 63 -11.26 -3.39 16.19
C LEU A 63 -11.94 -4.68 15.66
N VAL A 64 -11.29 -5.85 15.81
CA VAL A 64 -11.91 -7.13 15.47
C VAL A 64 -13.27 -7.30 16.18
N GLY A 65 -13.36 -6.84 17.44
CA GLY A 65 -14.57 -6.89 18.23
C GLY A 65 -15.68 -5.92 17.80
N ALA A 66 -15.34 -4.86 17.05
CA ALA A 66 -16.31 -3.87 16.60
C ALA A 66 -17.11 -4.33 15.36
N GLU A 67 -16.54 -5.15 14.50
CA GLU A 67 -17.15 -5.52 13.22
C GLU A 67 -18.53 -6.17 13.36
N PRO A 68 -18.79 -7.14 14.28
CA PRO A 68 -20.11 -7.70 14.46
C PRO A 68 -21.19 -6.67 14.86
N TYR A 69 -20.80 -5.63 15.61
CA TYR A 69 -21.72 -4.59 16.05
C TYR A 69 -22.07 -3.63 14.93
N LEU A 70 -21.14 -3.36 14.01
CA LEU A 70 -21.37 -2.51 12.87
C LEU A 70 -22.52 -3.02 11.99
N TYR A 71 -22.69 -4.33 11.83
CA TYR A 71 -23.83 -4.91 11.10
C TYR A 71 -25.20 -4.54 11.67
N HIS A 72 -25.25 -4.15 12.94
CA HIS A 72 -26.49 -3.75 13.64
C HIS A 72 -26.66 -2.23 13.75
N ALA A 73 -25.71 -1.44 13.25
CA ALA A 73 -25.84 0.01 13.19
C ALA A 73 -26.96 0.43 12.23
N SER A 74 -27.56 1.60 12.45
CA SER A 74 -28.61 2.13 11.57
C SER A 74 -28.10 2.38 10.15
N PHE A 75 -26.83 2.70 10.01
CA PHE A 75 -26.13 2.85 8.73
C PHE A 75 -24.73 2.26 8.82
N PRO A 76 -24.59 0.94 8.66
CA PRO A 76 -23.36 0.20 8.93
C PRO A 76 -22.13 0.71 8.17
N THR A 77 -22.30 1.13 6.93
CA THR A 77 -21.22 1.57 6.03
C THR A 77 -20.89 3.05 6.13
N GLY A 78 -21.70 3.83 6.85
CA GLY A 78 -21.56 5.29 6.94
C GLY A 78 -20.86 5.79 8.21
N VAL A 79 -20.53 4.92 9.15
CA VAL A 79 -20.00 5.31 10.47
C VAL A 79 -18.70 6.12 10.34
N LEU A 80 -17.77 5.66 9.52
CA LEU A 80 -16.51 6.38 9.30
C LEU A 80 -16.72 7.73 8.62
N LYS A 81 -17.58 7.79 7.61
CA LYS A 81 -17.88 9.05 6.91
C LYS A 81 -18.45 10.10 7.86
N GLU A 82 -19.40 9.70 8.72
CA GLU A 82 -19.94 10.60 9.75
C GLU A 82 -18.87 11.08 10.72
N ALA A 83 -18.00 10.20 11.18
CA ALA A 83 -16.91 10.56 12.08
C ALA A 83 -15.90 11.54 11.45
N LEU A 84 -15.64 11.41 10.14
CA LEU A 84 -14.71 12.26 9.41
C LEU A 84 -15.23 13.69 9.19
N ILE A 85 -16.55 13.94 9.23
CA ILE A 85 -17.14 15.28 9.08
C ILE A 85 -16.52 16.29 10.06
N GLU A 86 -16.16 15.84 11.27
CA GLU A 86 -15.61 16.71 12.31
C GLU A 86 -14.21 17.25 11.99
N VAL A 87 -13.47 16.56 11.13
CA VAL A 87 -12.04 16.83 10.88
C VAL A 87 -11.69 17.08 9.42
N GLN A 88 -12.56 16.70 8.48
CA GLN A 88 -12.24 16.73 7.03
C GLN A 88 -11.74 18.10 6.53
N ASN A 89 -12.28 19.20 7.04
CA ASN A 89 -11.89 20.55 6.64
C ASN A 89 -10.51 21.00 7.20
N GLN A 90 -9.86 20.19 8.03
CA GLN A 90 -8.55 20.51 8.62
C GLN A 90 -7.39 19.90 7.82
N TYR A 91 -7.71 19.01 6.86
CA TYR A 91 -6.70 18.26 6.10
C TYR A 91 -6.94 18.38 4.60
N SER A 92 -5.88 18.64 3.85
CA SER A 92 -5.94 18.57 2.37
C SER A 92 -6.10 17.12 1.89
N PHE A 93 -5.58 16.15 2.65
CA PHE A 93 -5.69 14.71 2.34
C PHE A 93 -5.98 13.92 3.61
N ILE A 94 -6.89 12.97 3.50
CA ILE A 94 -7.16 11.93 4.50
C ILE A 94 -6.98 10.58 3.81
N PHE A 95 -5.99 9.81 4.24
CA PHE A 95 -5.77 8.44 3.77
C PHE A 95 -6.42 7.47 4.73
N ILE A 96 -7.25 6.59 4.20
CA ILE A 96 -7.91 5.53 4.97
C ILE A 96 -7.24 4.21 4.62
N ASP A 97 -6.53 3.63 5.58
CA ASP A 97 -5.92 2.30 5.46
C ASP A 97 -6.93 1.25 5.88
N THR A 98 -7.16 0.26 5.01
CA THR A 98 -8.18 -0.77 5.20
C THR A 98 -7.58 -2.17 5.21
N PRO A 99 -8.19 -3.13 5.95
CA PRO A 99 -7.72 -4.50 5.94
C PRO A 99 -7.82 -5.15 4.55
N PRO A 100 -7.03 -6.20 4.27
CA PRO A 100 -7.08 -6.92 3.00
C PRO A 100 -8.34 -7.78 2.83
N SER A 101 -9.06 -8.05 3.91
CA SER A 101 -10.30 -8.83 3.91
C SER A 101 -11.53 -7.93 3.75
N ILE A 102 -12.45 -8.36 2.90
CA ILE A 102 -13.70 -7.62 2.66
C ILE A 102 -14.60 -7.77 3.88
N GLY A 103 -14.91 -6.61 4.51
CA GLY A 103 -15.75 -6.52 5.68
C GLY A 103 -16.23 -5.10 5.90
N GLN A 104 -16.85 -4.82 7.04
CA GLN A 104 -17.42 -3.51 7.34
C GLN A 104 -16.39 -2.38 7.31
N PHE A 105 -15.13 -2.64 7.67
CA PHE A 105 -14.10 -1.61 7.64
C PHE A 105 -13.75 -1.19 6.21
N VAL A 106 -13.65 -2.15 5.27
CA VAL A 106 -13.44 -1.86 3.84
C VAL A 106 -14.64 -1.09 3.28
N LEU A 107 -15.86 -1.52 3.57
CA LEU A 107 -17.09 -0.85 3.11
C LEU A 107 -17.18 0.58 3.66
N ASN A 108 -16.84 0.80 4.93
CA ASN A 108 -16.77 2.14 5.52
C ASN A 108 -15.71 3.02 4.86
N GLY A 109 -14.53 2.47 4.60
CA GLY A 109 -13.44 3.16 3.90
C GLY A 109 -13.87 3.59 2.50
N LEU A 110 -14.41 2.67 1.70
CA LEU A 110 -14.88 2.93 0.34
C LEU A 110 -16.04 3.92 0.30
N TYR A 111 -16.97 3.84 1.25
CA TYR A 111 -18.09 4.78 1.30
C TYR A 111 -17.65 6.19 1.69
N ALA A 112 -16.67 6.32 2.56
CA ALA A 112 -16.13 7.60 3.00
C ALA A 112 -15.21 8.28 1.96
N ALA A 113 -14.50 7.49 1.15
CA ALA A 113 -13.48 7.99 0.23
C ALA A 113 -14.06 8.71 -0.99
N ASP A 114 -13.34 9.71 -1.49
CA ASP A 114 -13.57 10.38 -2.78
C ASP A 114 -12.80 9.69 -3.90
N HIS A 115 -11.62 9.14 -3.58
CA HIS A 115 -10.72 8.43 -4.49
C HIS A 115 -10.33 7.07 -3.92
N VAL A 116 -10.12 6.09 -4.79
CA VAL A 116 -9.76 4.73 -4.40
C VAL A 116 -8.44 4.31 -5.04
N VAL A 117 -7.49 3.94 -4.19
CA VAL A 117 -6.21 3.34 -4.59
C VAL A 117 -6.22 1.86 -4.23
N VAL A 118 -5.98 1.02 -5.21
CA VAL A 118 -5.89 -0.44 -5.01
C VAL A 118 -4.43 -0.84 -4.91
N THR A 119 -4.04 -1.44 -3.79
CA THR A 119 -2.70 -2.00 -3.62
C THR A 119 -2.69 -3.48 -3.98
N LEU A 120 -1.76 -3.87 -4.83
CA LEU A 120 -1.58 -5.23 -5.31
C LEU A 120 -0.16 -5.70 -4.99
N ASP A 121 -0.02 -6.98 -4.71
CA ASP A 121 1.29 -7.63 -4.68
C ASP A 121 1.64 -8.15 -6.09
N SER A 122 2.92 -8.17 -6.45
CA SER A 122 3.40 -8.73 -7.73
C SER A 122 3.18 -10.24 -7.89
N GLY A 123 2.66 -10.93 -6.87
CA GLY A 123 2.38 -12.36 -6.87
C GLY A 123 1.24 -12.79 -7.79
N SER A 124 1.13 -14.11 -7.98
CA SER A 124 0.16 -14.76 -8.91
C SER A 124 -1.31 -14.52 -8.57
N PHE A 125 -1.62 -14.00 -7.38
CA PHE A 125 -2.98 -13.79 -6.91
C PHE A 125 -3.55 -12.40 -7.23
N ALA A 126 -2.75 -11.49 -7.79
CA ALA A 126 -3.17 -10.12 -8.11
C ALA A 126 -4.43 -10.09 -9.01
N LEU A 127 -4.49 -10.94 -10.02
CA LEU A 127 -5.63 -10.99 -10.95
C LEU A 127 -6.92 -11.49 -10.29
N ASN A 128 -6.85 -12.47 -9.41
CA ASN A 128 -8.03 -12.97 -8.68
C ASN A 128 -8.58 -11.90 -7.72
N GLY A 129 -7.69 -11.14 -7.07
CA GLY A 129 -8.08 -10.02 -6.22
C GLY A 129 -8.86 -8.94 -6.99
N ILE A 130 -8.44 -8.63 -8.21
CA ILE A 130 -9.09 -7.62 -9.06
C ILE A 130 -10.52 -8.05 -9.45
N LEU A 131 -10.73 -9.31 -9.80
CA LEU A 131 -12.06 -9.82 -10.13
C LEU A 131 -13.01 -9.72 -8.93
N THR A 132 -12.52 -10.03 -7.74
CA THR A 132 -13.27 -9.89 -6.49
C THR A 132 -13.63 -8.43 -6.22
N LEU A 133 -12.69 -7.50 -6.42
CA LEU A 133 -12.93 -6.06 -6.25
C LEU A 133 -14.02 -5.53 -7.19
N SER A 134 -14.07 -5.99 -8.44
CA SER A 134 -15.12 -5.54 -9.38
C SER A 134 -16.52 -5.93 -8.92
N THR A 135 -16.68 -7.11 -8.31
CA THR A 135 -17.95 -7.56 -7.71
C THR A 135 -18.33 -6.66 -6.54
N ILE A 136 -17.38 -6.33 -5.66
CA ILE A 136 -17.60 -5.47 -4.49
C ILE A 136 -18.05 -4.07 -4.93
N PHE A 137 -17.40 -3.49 -5.92
CA PHE A 137 -17.79 -2.17 -6.44
C PHE A 137 -19.20 -2.18 -7.03
N SER A 138 -19.60 -3.29 -7.67
CA SER A 138 -20.97 -3.49 -8.13
C SER A 138 -21.96 -3.56 -6.97
N ASP A 139 -21.66 -4.35 -5.95
CA ASP A 139 -22.52 -4.52 -4.77
C ASP A 139 -22.68 -3.19 -4.01
N ILE A 140 -21.61 -2.42 -3.84
CA ILE A 140 -21.67 -1.09 -3.22
C ILE A 140 -22.53 -0.13 -4.03
N LYS A 141 -22.44 -0.17 -5.36
CA LYS A 141 -23.29 0.66 -6.22
C LYS A 141 -24.76 0.30 -6.07
N ASP A 142 -25.07 -0.99 -6.04
CA ASP A 142 -26.44 -1.48 -5.96
C ASP A 142 -27.04 -1.22 -4.56
N ASP A 143 -26.26 -1.39 -3.48
CA ASP A 143 -26.72 -1.25 -2.11
C ASP A 143 -26.74 0.21 -1.62
N LEU A 144 -25.76 1.02 -2.01
CA LEU A 144 -25.55 2.37 -1.48
C LEU A 144 -25.79 3.49 -2.51
N GLY A 145 -26.06 3.14 -3.76
CA GLY A 145 -26.25 4.12 -4.86
C GLY A 145 -25.00 4.96 -5.16
N LYS A 146 -23.83 4.56 -4.62
CA LYS A 146 -22.56 5.25 -4.83
C LYS A 146 -21.73 4.48 -5.87
N GLU A 147 -21.46 5.10 -7.02
CA GLU A 147 -20.54 4.54 -7.98
C GLU A 147 -19.09 4.73 -7.49
N ILE A 148 -18.40 3.62 -7.23
CA ILE A 148 -17.00 3.60 -6.82
C ILE A 148 -16.19 3.00 -7.97
N ARG A 149 -15.19 3.76 -8.42
CA ARG A 149 -14.21 3.30 -9.40
C ARG A 149 -12.82 3.50 -8.83
N PRO A 150 -11.92 2.53 -9.01
CA PRO A 150 -10.54 2.75 -8.60
C PRO A 150 -9.86 3.76 -9.53
N ASP A 151 -9.18 4.73 -8.95
CA ASP A 151 -8.44 5.77 -9.67
C ASP A 151 -7.03 5.32 -10.00
N MET A 152 -6.45 4.46 -9.16
CA MET A 152 -5.05 4.05 -9.26
C MET A 152 -4.85 2.62 -8.77
N ALA A 153 -3.92 1.89 -9.39
CA ALA A 153 -3.34 0.67 -8.85
C ALA A 153 -1.86 0.88 -8.51
N ILE A 154 -1.44 0.38 -7.35
CA ILE A 154 -0.04 0.34 -6.93
C ILE A 154 0.36 -1.13 -6.82
N VAL A 155 1.28 -1.57 -7.66
CA VAL A 155 1.82 -2.94 -7.61
C VAL A 155 3.11 -2.90 -6.80
N SER A 156 3.02 -3.36 -5.57
CA SER A 156 4.14 -3.39 -4.62
C SER A 156 5.02 -4.62 -4.80
N ARG A 157 6.22 -4.57 -4.21
CA ARG A 157 7.23 -5.65 -4.24
C ARG A 157 7.59 -6.09 -5.65
N TRP A 158 7.53 -5.16 -6.60
CA TRP A 158 7.80 -5.43 -8.01
C TRP A 158 9.21 -5.95 -8.22
N GLY A 159 9.35 -7.09 -8.88
CA GLY A 159 10.64 -7.73 -9.12
C GLY A 159 11.25 -8.43 -7.91
N GLU A 160 10.51 -8.68 -6.83
CA GLU A 160 10.96 -9.53 -5.74
C GLU A 160 11.25 -10.95 -6.26
N GLY A 161 12.42 -11.50 -5.92
CA GLY A 161 12.88 -12.80 -6.41
C GLY A 161 13.60 -12.75 -7.77
N ILE A 162 13.55 -11.65 -8.50
CA ILE A 162 14.44 -11.42 -9.64
C ILE A 162 15.79 -10.99 -9.08
N VAL A 163 16.69 -11.93 -8.94
CA VAL A 163 18.09 -11.63 -8.56
C VAL A 163 18.70 -10.91 -9.76
N HIS A 164 18.78 -9.58 -9.71
CA HIS A 164 19.74 -8.89 -10.56
C HIS A 164 21.11 -9.37 -10.13
N PRO A 165 21.92 -9.95 -11.04
CA PRO A 165 23.32 -10.19 -10.72
C PRO A 165 23.87 -8.86 -10.22
N CYS A 166 24.34 -8.83 -8.98
CA CYS A 166 24.91 -7.64 -8.37
C CYS A 166 25.96 -7.11 -9.32
N VAL A 167 25.67 -6.05 -10.04
CA VAL A 167 26.69 -5.18 -10.59
C VAL A 167 27.33 -4.57 -9.34
N GLN A 168 28.45 -5.15 -8.90
CA GLN A 168 29.24 -4.55 -7.85
C GLN A 168 29.62 -3.14 -8.30
N PRO A 169 29.22 -2.08 -7.59
CA PRO A 169 29.74 -0.75 -7.88
C PRO A 169 31.19 -0.75 -7.40
N GLY A 170 32.13 -0.93 -8.32
CA GLY A 170 33.54 -0.90 -7.94
C GLY A 170 34.55 -1.46 -8.93
N ALA A 171 34.17 -1.76 -10.15
CA ALA A 171 35.16 -1.92 -11.22
C ALA A 171 35.30 -0.58 -11.96
N GLU A 172 36.05 0.36 -11.41
CA GLU A 172 36.58 1.45 -12.22
C GLU A 172 37.32 0.83 -13.42
N GLU A 173 36.73 1.00 -14.61
CA GLU A 173 37.42 0.72 -15.85
C GLU A 173 38.67 1.61 -15.91
N ARG A 174 39.80 1.07 -15.47
CA ARG A 174 41.11 1.60 -15.88
C ARG A 174 41.18 1.44 -17.38
N LYS A 175 40.87 2.51 -18.11
CA LYS A 175 41.08 2.66 -19.57
C LYS A 175 42.59 2.57 -19.84
N GLY A 176 43.12 1.36 -19.89
CA GLY A 176 44.44 1.08 -20.38
C GLY A 176 44.38 0.66 -21.85
N ILE A 177 45.40 1.09 -22.62
CA ILE A 177 45.59 0.83 -24.06
C ILE A 177 45.49 -0.69 -24.41
N PHE A 178 45.57 -1.60 -23.45
CA PHE A 178 45.46 -3.05 -23.62
C PHE A 178 44.00 -3.58 -23.75
N SER A 179 42.97 -2.77 -23.53
CA SER A 179 41.55 -3.24 -23.62
C SER A 179 41.11 -3.52 -25.05
N ARG A 180 41.77 -2.91 -26.05
CA ARG A 180 41.39 -3.06 -27.48
C ARG A 180 41.79 -4.41 -28.10
N PHE A 181 42.76 -5.12 -27.50
CA PHE A 181 43.24 -6.40 -28.05
C PHE A 181 42.61 -7.64 -27.37
N ARG A 182 41.93 -7.50 -26.20
CA ARG A 182 41.35 -8.61 -25.46
C ARG A 182 40.06 -9.14 -26.08
N ASN A 183 39.33 -8.30 -26.85
CA ASN A 183 38.03 -8.67 -27.40
C ASN A 183 38.10 -9.51 -28.69
N ILE A 184 39.28 -9.78 -29.25
CA ILE A 184 39.38 -10.52 -30.52
C ILE A 184 39.42 -12.03 -30.31
N PHE A 185 39.81 -12.53 -29.11
CA PHE A 185 39.98 -13.96 -28.83
C PHE A 185 39.28 -14.48 -27.55
N TYR A 186 38.53 -13.64 -26.83
CA TYR A 186 37.82 -14.11 -25.66
C TYR A 186 36.42 -14.60 -26.06
N LYS A 187 36.30 -15.91 -26.28
CA LYS A 187 34.98 -16.56 -26.31
C LYS A 187 34.56 -16.75 -24.84
N PRO A 188 33.50 -16.08 -24.36
CA PRO A 188 33.06 -16.31 -22.99
C PRO A 188 32.74 -17.81 -22.83
N PRO A 189 33.02 -18.39 -21.65
CA PRO A 189 32.67 -19.79 -21.39
C PRO A 189 31.15 -19.97 -21.61
N GLU A 190 30.80 -21.11 -22.18
CA GLU A 190 29.39 -21.46 -22.32
C GLU A 190 28.77 -21.54 -20.91
N PRO A 191 27.56 -20.95 -20.70
CA PRO A 191 26.93 -20.96 -19.40
C PRO A 191 26.70 -22.39 -18.93
N SER A 192 26.94 -22.65 -17.66
CA SER A 192 26.68 -23.95 -17.06
C SER A 192 25.19 -24.30 -17.16
N PRO A 193 24.79 -25.58 -17.09
CA PRO A 193 23.39 -25.98 -17.08
C PRO A 193 22.57 -25.30 -15.96
N GLU A 194 23.20 -25.00 -14.83
CA GLU A 194 22.58 -24.27 -13.71
C GLU A 194 22.35 -22.81 -14.04
N GLU A 195 23.33 -22.13 -14.64
CA GLU A 195 23.21 -20.74 -15.10
C GLU A 195 22.18 -20.60 -16.23
N LEU A 196 22.11 -21.58 -17.13
CA LEU A 196 21.11 -21.59 -18.20
C LEU A 196 19.71 -21.78 -17.62
N LYS A 197 19.54 -22.68 -16.63
CA LYS A 197 18.27 -22.88 -15.93
C LYS A 197 17.84 -21.62 -15.17
N ALA A 198 18.73 -21.00 -14.42
CA ALA A 198 18.46 -19.77 -13.69
C ALA A 198 18.08 -18.62 -14.64
N SER A 199 18.75 -18.49 -15.78
CA SER A 199 18.42 -17.46 -16.77
C SER A 199 17.06 -17.69 -17.44
N LEU A 200 16.66 -18.97 -17.63
CA LEU A 200 15.34 -19.32 -18.18
C LEU A 200 14.24 -19.05 -17.16
N GLU A 201 14.45 -19.36 -15.88
CA GLU A 201 13.51 -19.07 -14.79
C GLU A 201 13.29 -17.56 -14.64
N LEU A 202 14.36 -16.77 -14.68
CA LEU A 202 14.29 -15.29 -14.68
C LEU A 202 13.49 -14.75 -15.85
N LYS A 203 13.73 -15.28 -17.05
CA LYS A 203 13.02 -14.86 -18.25
C LYS A 203 11.52 -15.17 -18.15
N ASN A 204 11.17 -16.38 -17.71
CA ASN A 204 9.78 -16.78 -17.51
C ASN A 204 9.08 -15.90 -16.47
N GLU A 205 9.77 -15.55 -15.38
CA GLU A 205 9.24 -14.67 -14.35
C GLU A 205 9.02 -13.24 -14.86
N GLN A 206 9.95 -12.69 -15.64
CA GLN A 206 9.81 -11.38 -16.28
C GLN A 206 8.64 -11.36 -17.28
N GLU A 207 8.45 -12.41 -18.08
CA GLU A 207 7.31 -12.52 -19.00
C GLU A 207 5.98 -12.61 -18.23
N ARG A 208 5.95 -13.34 -17.12
CA ARG A 208 4.79 -13.43 -16.23
C ARG A 208 4.43 -12.07 -15.64
N LEU A 209 5.40 -11.33 -15.09
CA LEU A 209 5.20 -10.02 -14.52
C LEU A 209 4.71 -9.01 -15.57
N SER A 210 5.32 -8.99 -16.75
CA SER A 210 4.92 -8.08 -17.82
C SER A 210 3.49 -8.36 -18.30
N THR A 211 3.10 -9.64 -18.40
CA THR A 211 1.74 -10.04 -18.77
C THR A 211 0.73 -9.59 -17.70
N THR A 212 1.05 -9.79 -16.43
CA THR A 212 0.21 -9.36 -15.30
C THR A 212 0.03 -7.84 -15.31
N LEU A 213 1.11 -7.10 -15.48
CA LEU A 213 1.06 -5.63 -15.55
C LEU A 213 0.19 -5.14 -16.70
N ALA A 214 0.33 -5.73 -17.89
CA ALA A 214 -0.47 -5.37 -19.05
C ALA A 214 -1.98 -5.61 -18.87
N VAL A 215 -2.37 -6.56 -18.02
CA VAL A 215 -3.78 -6.76 -17.64
C VAL A 215 -4.22 -5.68 -16.66
N ILE A 216 -3.41 -5.36 -15.64
CA ILE A 216 -3.71 -4.33 -14.65
C ILE A 216 -3.86 -2.96 -15.34
N GLU A 217 -2.96 -2.61 -16.26
CA GLU A 217 -3.00 -1.35 -17.03
C GLU A 217 -4.27 -1.16 -17.87
N LYS A 218 -4.96 -2.23 -18.22
CA LYS A 218 -6.26 -2.16 -18.91
C LYS A 218 -7.43 -1.90 -17.98
N LEU A 219 -7.27 -2.18 -16.68
CA LEU A 219 -8.33 -2.14 -15.70
C LEU A 219 -8.32 -0.86 -14.86
N PHE A 220 -7.17 -0.18 -14.78
CA PHE A 220 -7.00 1.01 -13.94
C PHE A 220 -6.54 2.21 -14.77
N PRO A 221 -7.06 3.41 -14.48
CA PRO A 221 -6.66 4.64 -15.16
C PRO A 221 -5.17 4.98 -15.00
N SER A 222 -4.60 4.65 -13.84
CA SER A 222 -3.20 4.88 -13.50
C SER A 222 -2.63 3.66 -12.79
N VAL A 223 -1.43 3.22 -13.19
CA VAL A 223 -0.74 2.08 -12.59
C VAL A 223 0.69 2.44 -12.25
N TYR A 224 1.09 2.17 -11.02
CA TYR A 224 2.45 2.41 -10.53
C TYR A 224 3.04 1.12 -9.98
N THR A 225 4.30 0.88 -10.25
CA THR A 225 5.06 -0.22 -9.66
C THR A 225 6.02 0.30 -8.61
N VAL A 226 6.03 -0.32 -7.44
CA VAL A 226 7.00 -0.04 -6.39
C VAL A 226 7.99 -1.19 -6.30
N PRO A 227 9.27 -0.99 -6.64
CA PRO A 227 10.27 -2.03 -6.60
C PRO A 227 10.42 -2.62 -5.20
N PHE A 228 10.71 -3.91 -5.12
CA PHE A 228 11.13 -4.51 -3.86
C PHE A 228 12.38 -3.79 -3.33
N SER A 229 12.33 -3.39 -2.07
CA SER A 229 13.45 -2.70 -1.41
C SER A 229 13.53 -3.08 0.06
N PRO A 230 14.66 -3.64 0.53
CA PRO A 230 14.90 -3.89 1.95
C PRO A 230 14.79 -2.63 2.81
N ALA A 231 15.03 -1.45 2.23
CA ALA A 231 14.91 -0.18 2.93
C ALA A 231 13.48 0.09 3.43
N VAL A 232 12.45 -0.41 2.74
CA VAL A 232 11.05 -0.29 3.21
C VAL A 232 10.87 -1.03 4.53
N TYR A 233 11.39 -2.25 4.63
CA TYR A 233 11.31 -3.04 5.86
C TYR A 233 12.07 -2.39 7.03
N GLU A 234 13.25 -1.86 6.77
CA GLU A 234 14.02 -1.14 7.80
C GLU A 234 13.35 0.18 8.23
N ALA A 235 12.70 0.88 7.31
CA ALA A 235 11.91 2.07 7.61
C ALA A 235 10.72 1.72 8.54
N GLN A 236 9.98 0.68 8.21
CA GLN A 236 8.86 0.19 9.02
C GLN A 236 9.28 -0.19 10.44
N LYS A 237 10.39 -0.93 10.60
CA LYS A 237 10.94 -1.26 11.92
C LYS A 237 11.25 -0.04 12.79
N ARG A 238 11.57 1.08 12.16
CA ARG A 238 11.88 2.34 12.85
C ARG A 238 10.66 3.23 13.02
N GLY A 239 9.48 2.79 12.60
CA GLY A 239 8.26 3.61 12.63
C GLY A 239 8.38 4.88 11.80
N MET A 240 9.08 4.81 10.65
CA MET A 240 9.42 5.95 9.82
C MET A 240 8.99 5.72 8.37
N PRO A 241 8.31 6.67 7.71
CA PRO A 241 8.00 6.56 6.28
C PRO A 241 9.26 6.45 5.42
N ILE A 242 9.20 5.68 4.33
CA ILE A 242 10.32 5.51 3.39
C ILE A 242 10.80 6.85 2.80
N SER A 243 9.91 7.79 2.62
CA SER A 243 10.21 9.16 2.16
C SER A 243 11.12 9.94 3.11
N HIS A 244 11.17 9.58 4.40
CA HIS A 244 12.03 10.17 5.41
C HIS A 244 13.27 9.32 5.65
N PHE A 245 13.12 8.00 5.59
CA PHE A 245 14.20 7.05 5.87
C PHE A 245 15.19 6.90 4.72
N ALA A 246 14.70 6.71 3.51
CA ALA A 246 15.52 6.50 2.30
C ALA A 246 14.81 7.06 1.05
N PRO A 247 14.68 8.40 0.94
CA PRO A 247 13.94 9.05 -0.15
C PRO A 247 14.52 8.74 -1.53
N ASP A 248 15.84 8.56 -1.64
CA ASP A 248 16.55 8.29 -2.89
C ASP A 248 16.62 6.80 -3.25
N SER A 249 16.04 5.92 -2.43
CA SER A 249 15.93 4.51 -2.77
C SER A 249 14.94 4.31 -3.93
N PRO A 250 15.06 3.20 -4.71
CA PRO A 250 14.10 2.92 -5.78
C PRO A 250 12.63 2.97 -5.33
N ALA A 251 12.34 2.44 -4.13
CA ALA A 251 11.01 2.53 -3.55
C ALA A 251 10.64 3.96 -3.13
N GLY A 252 11.56 4.73 -2.55
CA GLY A 252 11.34 6.13 -2.18
C GLY A 252 10.99 6.99 -3.40
N ILE A 253 11.72 6.82 -4.50
CA ILE A 253 11.48 7.52 -5.78
C ILE A 253 10.11 7.12 -6.35
N ALA A 254 9.76 5.82 -6.32
CA ALA A 254 8.46 5.35 -6.80
C ALA A 254 7.30 5.96 -5.99
N TYR A 255 7.39 5.94 -4.65
CA TYR A 255 6.37 6.57 -3.80
C TYR A 255 6.28 8.08 -3.99
N LYS A 256 7.39 8.77 -4.28
CA LYS A 256 7.36 10.19 -4.63
C LYS A 256 6.55 10.42 -5.92
N SER A 257 6.76 9.63 -6.95
CA SER A 257 6.01 9.74 -8.21
C SER A 257 4.50 9.48 -7.98
N ILE A 258 4.14 8.53 -7.11
CA ILE A 258 2.76 8.27 -6.72
C ILE A 258 2.18 9.49 -5.98
N ALA A 259 2.93 10.07 -5.05
CA ALA A 259 2.50 11.27 -4.33
C ALA A 259 2.27 12.47 -5.26
N ASP A 260 3.15 12.67 -6.25
CA ASP A 260 3.02 13.72 -7.26
C ASP A 260 1.75 13.53 -8.12
N GLU A 261 1.28 12.30 -8.34
CA GLU A 261 0.01 12.04 -9.02
C GLU A 261 -1.19 12.33 -8.11
N VAL A 262 -1.16 11.84 -6.87
CA VAL A 262 -2.22 12.06 -5.87
C VAL A 262 -2.42 13.56 -5.61
N MET A 263 -1.35 14.35 -5.62
CA MET A 263 -1.43 15.81 -5.46
C MET A 263 -2.24 16.53 -6.55
N LYS A 264 -2.51 15.89 -7.67
CA LYS A 264 -3.36 16.44 -8.75
C LYS A 264 -4.86 16.24 -8.51
N TRP A 265 -5.23 15.46 -7.50
CA TRP A 265 -6.63 15.16 -7.17
C TRP A 265 -7.31 16.25 -6.32
N THR A 266 -6.58 17.31 -5.95
CA THR A 266 -7.07 18.47 -5.18
C THR A 266 -7.62 19.59 -6.05
#